data_56e0c48e8b2119f7feaa4c6bf51b44c1
#
_entry.id   56e0c48e8b2119f7feaa4c6bf51b44c1
#
_cell.length_a   1.000
_cell.length_b   1.000
_cell.length_c   1.000
_cell.angle_alpha   90.00
_cell.angle_beta   90.00
_cell.angle_gamma   90.00
#
_symmetry.space_group_name_H-M   'P 1'
#
loop_
_entity.id
_entity.type
_entity.pdbx_description
1 polymer ?
#
loop_
_entity_poly.entity_id
_entity_poly.type
_entity_poly.pdbx_seq_one_letter_code
_entity_poly.pdbx_strand_id
1 'polypeptide(L)'
;MKIGIIVEYNPFHNGHIYQIDEIKKIYKDCSITVVMSSSITMRGEISLLNKWQKTNIALNNGIDLVIELPSVFCQSADTFALNAVKLLNEVGINVLVFGSESDDILKLIEIAKVQLNNKKFDNLVKTNMAKGLNYPTSLSYAIYDLTGLKVNTPNDILAVSYIKSVLEINNKIIIKSIKRSNDYNDLVSDSDIVSASNIRNKYLNNLDFKNSVPLETYNYMIQNKFDFNLMFDLIKYNILINKDELFKFHLVDESICSRLYNAALISNNLNELILNVKTKRYTYNRISRILLFILFNITKVEANNFKLEYIRILGMNKKGKEILKSAKKLSSLPILTKFKNGYKLLDYELKITTIYSMILNNPELIKDEYKSKVIIK
;
A
#
# COMPACT_ATOMS: atom_id res chain seq x y z
N MET A 1 21.29 14.74 -2.73
CA MET A 1 20.54 14.06 -1.65
C MET A 1 19.60 13.02 -2.28
N LYS A 2 19.57 11.77 -1.75
CA LYS A 2 18.67 10.70 -2.25
C LYS A 2 17.46 10.60 -1.33
N ILE A 3 16.28 10.90 -1.85
CA ILE A 3 15.01 10.92 -1.12
C ILE A 3 14.24 9.65 -1.45
N GLY A 4 13.68 9.00 -0.44
CA GLY A 4 12.76 7.88 -0.57
C GLY A 4 11.34 8.27 -0.19
N ILE A 5 10.35 7.80 -0.94
CA ILE A 5 8.93 7.93 -0.64
C ILE A 5 8.27 6.55 -0.80
N ILE A 6 7.32 6.22 0.06
CA ILE A 6 6.52 5.00 -0.04
C ILE A 6 5.12 5.40 -0.47
N VAL A 7 4.62 4.81 -1.57
CA VAL A 7 3.41 5.29 -2.23
C VAL A 7 2.51 4.14 -2.71
N GLU A 8 1.23 4.41 -2.83
CA GLU A 8 0.25 3.52 -3.45
C GLU A 8 -0.24 4.05 -4.81
N TYR A 9 -0.38 5.38 -4.94
CA TYR A 9 -0.89 6.06 -6.13
C TYR A 9 -2.19 5.43 -6.66
N ASN A 10 -3.21 5.43 -5.80
CA ASN A 10 -4.51 4.86 -6.11
C ASN A 10 -5.67 5.89 -6.04
N PRO A 11 -5.76 6.84 -7.02
CA PRO A 11 -4.80 7.14 -8.09
C PRO A 11 -3.72 8.14 -7.68
N PHE A 12 -2.77 8.42 -8.58
CA PHE A 12 -1.88 9.57 -8.48
C PHE A 12 -2.70 10.86 -8.68
N HIS A 13 -2.53 11.86 -7.80
CA HIS A 13 -3.35 13.07 -7.78
C HIS A 13 -2.53 14.32 -7.39
N ASN A 14 -3.16 15.51 -7.48
CA ASN A 14 -2.48 16.78 -7.24
C ASN A 14 -1.82 16.89 -5.87
N GLY A 15 -2.34 16.22 -4.84
CA GLY A 15 -1.68 16.14 -3.53
C GLY A 15 -0.31 15.43 -3.56
N HIS A 16 -0.10 14.51 -4.51
CA HIS A 16 1.21 13.89 -4.70
C HIS A 16 2.17 14.83 -5.44
N ILE A 17 1.68 15.63 -6.40
CA ILE A 17 2.48 16.70 -7.04
C ILE A 17 2.93 17.69 -5.97
N TYR A 18 2.01 18.17 -5.14
CA TYR A 18 2.33 19.06 -4.02
C TYR A 18 3.44 18.49 -3.12
N GLN A 19 3.35 17.21 -2.75
CA GLN A 19 4.40 16.55 -1.95
C GLN A 19 5.76 16.54 -2.66
N ILE A 20 5.79 16.24 -3.96
CA ILE A 20 7.02 16.22 -4.76
C ILE A 20 7.63 17.63 -4.85
N ASP A 21 6.81 18.65 -5.04
CA ASP A 21 7.25 20.03 -5.14
C ASP A 21 7.81 20.53 -3.80
N GLU A 22 7.16 20.23 -2.68
CA GLU A 22 7.66 20.55 -1.34
C GLU A 22 9.03 19.86 -1.06
N ILE A 23 9.19 18.61 -1.47
CA ILE A 23 10.49 17.92 -1.38
C ILE A 23 11.57 18.67 -2.16
N LYS A 24 11.27 19.08 -3.40
CA LYS A 24 12.24 19.81 -4.24
C LYS A 24 12.56 21.20 -3.72
N LYS A 25 11.63 21.86 -3.02
CA LYS A 25 11.88 23.13 -2.34
C LYS A 25 12.83 22.97 -1.15
N ILE A 26 12.61 21.91 -0.34
CA ILE A 26 13.45 21.62 0.84
C ILE A 26 14.83 21.11 0.45
N TYR A 27 14.89 20.22 -0.53
CA TYR A 27 16.12 19.54 -0.95
C TYR A 27 16.46 19.88 -2.41
N LYS A 28 17.16 20.99 -2.61
CA LYS A 28 17.65 21.35 -3.94
C LYS A 28 18.54 20.24 -4.50
N ASP A 29 18.46 19.99 -5.81
CA ASP A 29 19.24 18.96 -6.52
C ASP A 29 19.10 17.54 -5.94
N CYS A 30 17.99 17.22 -5.32
CA CYS A 30 17.70 15.87 -4.87
C CYS A 30 17.34 14.93 -6.03
N SER A 31 17.43 13.64 -5.74
CA SER A 31 16.84 12.58 -6.55
C SER A 31 15.77 11.86 -5.72
N ILE A 32 14.62 11.56 -6.34
CA ILE A 32 13.46 11.00 -5.66
C ILE A 32 13.21 9.57 -6.14
N THR A 33 13.32 8.63 -5.21
CA THR A 33 12.96 7.22 -5.43
C THR A 33 11.64 6.91 -4.76
N VAL A 34 10.73 6.26 -5.47
CA VAL A 34 9.50 5.73 -4.87
C VAL A 34 9.54 4.20 -4.81
N VAL A 35 9.07 3.65 -3.69
CA VAL A 35 8.63 2.25 -3.60
C VAL A 35 7.11 2.26 -3.67
N MET A 36 6.56 1.63 -4.70
CA MET A 36 5.17 1.75 -5.08
C MET A 36 4.47 0.39 -5.05
N SER A 37 3.33 0.30 -4.34
CA SER A 37 2.48 -0.89 -4.39
C SER A 37 2.04 -1.21 -5.82
N SER A 38 1.92 -2.48 -6.14
CA SER A 38 1.59 -2.96 -7.49
C SER A 38 0.07 -2.93 -7.75
N SER A 39 -0.59 -4.07 -7.76
CA SER A 39 -1.99 -4.24 -8.16
C SER A 39 -3.00 -3.99 -7.04
N ILE A 40 -2.54 -4.00 -5.78
CA ILE A 40 -3.40 -3.78 -4.60
C ILE A 40 -2.78 -2.79 -3.63
N THR A 41 -3.62 -2.28 -2.74
CA THR A 41 -3.21 -1.34 -1.69
C THR A 41 -3.22 -2.00 -0.32
N MET A 42 -2.48 -1.42 0.63
CA MET A 42 -2.47 -1.84 2.04
C MET A 42 -3.84 -1.71 2.70
N ARG A 43 -4.72 -0.87 2.14
CA ARG A 43 -6.10 -0.71 2.63
C ARG A 43 -7.04 -1.85 2.20
N GLY A 44 -6.60 -2.74 1.30
CA GLY A 44 -7.40 -3.84 0.79
C GLY A 44 -8.24 -3.45 -0.43
N GLU A 45 -7.78 -2.50 -1.21
CA GLU A 45 -8.41 -2.07 -2.45
C GLU A 45 -7.60 -2.55 -3.64
N ILE A 46 -8.28 -2.84 -4.75
CA ILE A 46 -7.62 -3.03 -6.04
C ILE A 46 -7.16 -1.66 -6.59
N SER A 47 -6.00 -1.61 -7.20
CA SER A 47 -5.47 -0.37 -7.78
C SER A 47 -6.23 0.00 -9.05
N LEU A 48 -6.76 1.24 -9.16
CA LEU A 48 -7.47 1.71 -10.36
C LEU A 48 -6.57 1.95 -11.58
N LEU A 49 -5.26 1.98 -11.35
CA LEU A 49 -4.24 2.06 -12.40
C LEU A 49 -3.28 0.90 -12.25
N ASN A 50 -2.88 0.27 -13.35
CA ASN A 50 -1.85 -0.76 -13.31
C ASN A 50 -0.48 -0.14 -13.01
N LYS A 51 0.47 -0.96 -12.60
CA LYS A 51 1.80 -0.50 -12.18
C LYS A 51 2.57 0.25 -13.27
N TRP A 52 2.36 -0.09 -14.54
CA TRP A 52 3.02 0.58 -15.66
C TRP A 52 2.46 1.98 -15.90
N GLN A 53 1.13 2.14 -15.84
CA GLN A 53 0.45 3.44 -15.87
C GLN A 53 0.91 4.33 -14.72
N LYS A 54 0.91 3.81 -13.49
CA LYS A 54 1.39 4.53 -12.30
C LYS A 54 2.85 4.95 -12.44
N THR A 55 3.70 4.07 -12.97
CA THR A 55 5.12 4.36 -13.19
C THR A 55 5.31 5.48 -14.20
N ASN A 56 4.58 5.45 -15.32
CA ASN A 56 4.67 6.49 -16.35
C ASN A 56 4.25 7.86 -15.78
N ILE A 57 3.12 7.92 -15.07
CA ILE A 57 2.64 9.14 -14.39
C ILE A 57 3.69 9.65 -13.39
N ALA A 58 4.24 8.77 -12.54
CA ALA A 58 5.22 9.15 -11.53
C ALA A 58 6.48 9.77 -12.15
N LEU A 59 7.03 9.16 -13.19
CA LEU A 59 8.20 9.68 -13.91
C LEU A 59 7.92 11.03 -14.57
N ASN A 60 6.74 11.21 -15.18
CA ASN A 60 6.34 12.46 -15.81
C ASN A 60 6.12 13.60 -14.80
N ASN A 61 5.87 13.25 -13.54
CA ASN A 61 5.65 14.22 -12.46
C ASN A 61 6.86 14.37 -11.50
N GLY A 62 8.06 13.96 -11.95
CA GLY A 62 9.29 14.32 -11.26
C GLY A 62 9.88 13.30 -10.31
N ILE A 63 9.41 12.06 -10.39
CA ILE A 63 10.07 10.90 -9.74
C ILE A 63 11.23 10.44 -10.64
N ASP A 64 12.34 10.06 -10.03
CA ASP A 64 13.54 9.65 -10.75
C ASP A 64 13.67 8.14 -10.88
N LEU A 65 13.22 7.37 -9.87
CA LEU A 65 13.28 5.93 -9.82
C LEU A 65 12.00 5.34 -9.21
N VAL A 66 11.41 4.35 -9.88
CA VAL A 66 10.22 3.63 -9.41
C VAL A 66 10.58 2.17 -9.18
N ILE A 67 10.39 1.72 -7.94
CA ILE A 67 10.62 0.35 -7.47
C ILE A 67 9.26 -0.28 -7.14
N GLU A 68 9.04 -1.51 -7.57
CA GLU A 68 7.85 -2.28 -7.21
C GLU A 68 7.91 -2.76 -5.77
N LEU A 69 6.84 -2.50 -4.99
CA LEU A 69 6.58 -3.25 -3.77
C LEU A 69 5.66 -4.42 -4.14
N PRO A 70 6.10 -5.67 -4.00
CA PRO A 70 5.26 -6.82 -4.28
C PRO A 70 3.94 -6.78 -3.51
N SER A 71 2.83 -7.06 -4.21
CA SER A 71 1.45 -6.97 -3.69
C SER A 71 1.23 -7.78 -2.42
N VAL A 72 1.93 -8.90 -2.28
CA VAL A 72 1.84 -9.78 -1.10
C VAL A 72 2.25 -9.09 0.21
N PHE A 73 2.98 -7.98 0.16
CA PHE A 73 3.35 -7.20 1.36
C PHE A 73 2.29 -6.16 1.77
N CYS A 74 1.20 -6.01 1.01
CA CYS A 74 0.06 -5.17 1.38
C CYS A 74 -0.86 -5.84 2.42
N GLN A 75 -0.29 -6.46 3.46
CA GLN A 75 -0.99 -7.24 4.49
C GLN A 75 -1.42 -6.39 5.68
N SER A 76 -0.54 -5.52 6.12
CA SER A 76 -0.71 -4.62 7.25
C SER A 76 0.20 -3.40 7.10
N ALA A 77 -0.04 -2.36 7.90
CA ALA A 77 0.82 -1.19 7.91
C ALA A 77 2.29 -1.54 8.21
N ASP A 78 2.53 -2.42 9.18
CA ASP A 78 3.88 -2.82 9.58
C ASP A 78 4.59 -3.66 8.49
N THR A 79 3.92 -4.65 7.90
CA THR A 79 4.50 -5.47 6.82
C THR A 79 4.78 -4.63 5.57
N PHE A 80 3.86 -3.74 5.23
CA PHE A 80 3.99 -2.80 4.12
C PHE A 80 5.19 -1.86 4.34
N ALA A 81 5.25 -1.20 5.51
CA ALA A 81 6.32 -0.28 5.88
C ALA A 81 7.70 -0.96 5.91
N LEU A 82 7.80 -2.11 6.59
CA LEU A 82 9.05 -2.85 6.75
C LEU A 82 9.67 -3.20 5.40
N ASN A 83 8.90 -3.78 4.49
CA ASN A 83 9.42 -4.22 3.20
C ASN A 83 9.71 -3.03 2.26
N ALA A 84 8.91 -1.97 2.31
CA ALA A 84 9.16 -0.77 1.54
C ALA A 84 10.43 -0.02 2.02
N VAL A 85 10.64 0.12 3.33
CA VAL A 85 11.85 0.73 3.89
C VAL A 85 13.10 -0.13 3.61
N LYS A 86 12.99 -1.47 3.65
CA LYS A 86 14.08 -2.36 3.22
C LYS A 86 14.48 -2.09 1.77
N LEU A 87 13.53 -2.01 0.84
CA LEU A 87 13.82 -1.71 -0.57
C LEU A 87 14.48 -0.34 -0.75
N LEU A 88 14.01 0.68 -0.02
CA LEU A 88 14.61 2.02 -0.04
C LEU A 88 16.03 2.04 0.54
N ASN A 89 16.27 1.28 1.62
CA ASN A 89 17.61 1.15 2.21
C ASN A 89 18.58 0.44 1.25
N GLU A 90 18.15 -0.61 0.55
CA GLU A 90 18.96 -1.33 -0.44
C GLU A 90 19.41 -0.43 -1.60
N VAL A 91 18.66 0.60 -1.96
CA VAL A 91 19.07 1.57 -3.00
C VAL A 91 19.79 2.79 -2.41
N GLY A 92 19.96 2.82 -1.09
CA GLY A 92 20.80 3.78 -0.38
C GLY A 92 20.22 5.18 -0.33
N ILE A 93 18.93 5.32 0.06
CA ILE A 93 18.34 6.64 0.36
C ILE A 93 19.00 7.29 1.58
N ASN A 94 18.98 8.62 1.62
CA ASN A 94 19.45 9.39 2.78
C ASN A 94 18.29 9.86 3.66
N VAL A 95 17.13 10.15 3.05
CA VAL A 95 15.96 10.72 3.72
C VAL A 95 14.73 9.93 3.31
N LEU A 96 13.91 9.53 4.27
CA LEU A 96 12.55 9.04 4.05
C LEU A 96 11.57 10.18 4.27
N VAL A 97 10.76 10.51 3.26
CA VAL A 97 9.72 11.56 3.34
C VAL A 97 8.35 10.94 3.22
N PHE A 98 7.41 11.38 4.05
CA PHE A 98 6.01 10.96 4.00
C PHE A 98 5.06 12.11 4.35
N GLY A 99 3.80 11.99 3.94
CA GLY A 99 2.74 12.92 4.34
C GLY A 99 2.25 12.62 5.76
N SER A 100 2.01 13.65 6.57
CA SER A 100 1.50 13.55 7.93
C SER A 100 0.39 14.56 8.14
N GLU A 101 -0.66 14.21 8.88
CA GLU A 101 -1.71 15.13 9.25
C GLU A 101 -1.26 16.06 10.40
N SER A 102 -0.56 15.50 11.39
CA SER A 102 -0.07 16.28 12.54
C SER A 102 1.19 17.08 12.23
N ASP A 103 2.05 16.56 11.33
CA ASP A 103 3.40 17.08 11.05
C ASP A 103 4.31 17.20 12.28
N ASP A 104 4.01 16.43 13.32
CA ASP A 104 4.77 16.39 14.58
C ASP A 104 5.68 15.17 14.62
N ILE A 105 6.85 15.32 13.98
CA ILE A 105 7.81 14.23 13.82
C ILE A 105 8.36 13.70 15.16
N LEU A 106 8.53 14.57 16.15
CA LEU A 106 9.06 14.19 17.46
C LEU A 106 8.09 13.28 18.20
N LYS A 107 6.81 13.66 18.20
CA LYS A 107 5.72 12.85 18.73
C LYS A 107 5.62 11.48 18.04
N LEU A 108 5.70 11.44 16.71
CA LEU A 108 5.62 10.19 15.96
C LEU A 108 6.83 9.27 16.24
N ILE A 109 8.02 9.83 16.41
CA ILE A 109 9.24 9.08 16.81
C ILE A 109 9.09 8.50 18.21
N GLU A 110 8.58 9.29 19.17
CA GLU A 110 8.34 8.80 20.54
C GLU A 110 7.39 7.61 20.56
N ILE A 111 6.25 7.73 19.87
CA ILE A 111 5.27 6.64 19.73
C ILE A 111 5.92 5.38 19.08
N ALA A 112 6.73 5.56 18.04
CA ALA A 112 7.41 4.46 17.38
C ALA A 112 8.40 3.74 18.31
N LYS A 113 9.18 4.48 19.09
CA LYS A 113 10.11 3.92 20.09
C LYS A 113 9.40 3.12 21.18
N VAL A 114 8.24 3.60 21.67
CA VAL A 114 7.44 2.88 22.66
C VAL A 114 6.92 1.56 22.09
N GLN A 115 6.48 1.55 20.83
CA GLN A 115 6.03 0.32 20.19
C GLN A 115 7.14 -0.71 19.94
N LEU A 116 8.38 -0.27 19.73
CA LEU A 116 9.50 -1.17 19.47
C LEU A 116 10.09 -1.81 20.74
N ASN A 117 10.22 -1.04 21.80
CA ASN A 117 11.10 -1.41 22.91
C ASN A 117 10.39 -1.57 24.27
N ASN A 118 9.06 -1.59 24.29
CA ASN A 118 8.32 -1.59 25.53
C ASN A 118 7.45 -2.83 25.73
N LYS A 119 7.94 -3.81 26.52
CA LYS A 119 7.16 -5.02 26.86
C LYS A 119 5.81 -4.71 27.51
N LYS A 120 5.68 -3.59 28.25
CA LYS A 120 4.40 -3.17 28.82
C LYS A 120 3.40 -2.79 27.72
N PHE A 121 3.88 -2.22 26.60
CA PHE A 121 3.05 -1.90 25.45
C PHE A 121 2.35 -3.15 24.89
N ASP A 122 3.11 -4.22 24.62
CA ASP A 122 2.54 -5.46 24.08
C ASP A 122 1.50 -6.07 25.02
N ASN A 123 1.76 -6.03 26.33
CA ASN A 123 0.83 -6.54 27.34
C ASN A 123 -0.45 -5.70 27.39
N LEU A 124 -0.36 -4.37 27.31
CA LEU A 124 -1.53 -3.48 27.28
C LEU A 124 -2.37 -3.72 26.02
N VAL A 125 -1.74 -3.87 24.84
CA VAL A 125 -2.44 -4.19 23.61
C VAL A 125 -3.18 -5.52 23.73
N LYS A 126 -2.53 -6.58 24.22
CA LYS A 126 -3.17 -7.89 24.45
C LYS A 126 -4.34 -7.79 25.41
N THR A 127 -4.18 -7.09 26.54
CA THR A 127 -5.24 -6.88 27.54
C THR A 127 -6.44 -6.14 26.94
N ASN A 128 -6.20 -5.10 26.14
CA ASN A 128 -7.26 -4.35 25.50
C ASN A 128 -7.99 -5.19 24.43
N MET A 129 -7.26 -6.01 23.67
CA MET A 129 -7.88 -6.97 22.74
C MET A 129 -8.71 -8.04 23.43
N ALA A 130 -8.26 -8.53 24.61
CA ALA A 130 -9.03 -9.48 25.41
C ALA A 130 -10.36 -8.90 25.92
N LYS A 131 -10.45 -7.57 26.09
CA LYS A 131 -11.71 -6.85 26.39
C LYS A 131 -12.62 -6.69 25.18
N GLY A 132 -12.29 -7.27 24.01
CA GLY A 132 -13.11 -7.22 22.79
C GLY A 132 -12.84 -6.02 21.88
N LEU A 133 -11.84 -5.20 22.18
CA LEU A 133 -11.45 -4.09 21.29
C LEU A 133 -10.73 -4.62 20.05
N ASN A 134 -10.90 -3.91 18.92
CA ASN A 134 -10.09 -4.20 17.74
C ASN A 134 -8.63 -3.76 17.94
N TYR A 135 -7.73 -4.31 17.13
CA TYR A 135 -6.29 -4.04 17.23
C TYR A 135 -5.93 -2.54 17.16
N PRO A 136 -6.41 -1.73 16.18
CA PRO A 136 -6.09 -0.31 16.13
C PRO A 136 -6.51 0.48 17.37
N THR A 137 -7.69 0.19 17.93
CA THR A 137 -8.19 0.83 19.16
C THR A 137 -7.34 0.40 20.37
N SER A 138 -7.02 -0.90 20.46
CA SER A 138 -6.17 -1.44 21.54
C SER A 138 -4.78 -0.81 21.54
N LEU A 139 -4.21 -0.63 20.34
CA LEU A 139 -2.93 0.03 20.13
C LEU A 139 -2.98 1.51 20.52
N SER A 140 -4.02 2.23 20.13
CA SER A 140 -4.19 3.65 20.46
C SER A 140 -4.31 3.86 21.99
N TYR A 141 -5.04 3.00 22.68
CA TYR A 141 -5.14 3.07 24.16
C TYR A 141 -3.80 2.74 24.84
N ALA A 142 -3.10 1.70 24.39
CA ALA A 142 -1.80 1.35 24.95
C ALA A 142 -0.75 2.47 24.77
N ILE A 143 -0.77 3.17 23.62
CA ILE A 143 0.06 4.34 23.38
C ILE A 143 -0.28 5.46 24.37
N TYR A 144 -1.57 5.78 24.49
CA TYR A 144 -2.04 6.84 25.38
C TYR A 144 -1.69 6.56 26.85
N ASP A 145 -1.89 5.34 27.31
CA ASP A 145 -1.59 4.94 28.70
C ASP A 145 -0.09 5.05 29.04
N LEU A 146 0.80 4.87 28.05
CA LEU A 146 2.24 4.90 28.26
C LEU A 146 2.88 6.28 28.01
N THR A 147 2.30 7.10 27.14
CA THR A 147 2.93 8.35 26.66
C THR A 147 2.08 9.59 26.87
N GLY A 148 0.77 9.43 27.16
CA GLY A 148 -0.19 10.55 27.10
C GLY A 148 -0.48 11.06 25.68
N LEU A 149 0.15 10.49 24.64
CA LEU A 149 0.02 10.91 23.25
C LEU A 149 -1.11 10.13 22.54
N LYS A 150 -1.69 10.78 21.52
CA LYS A 150 -2.71 10.16 20.66
C LYS A 150 -2.27 10.20 19.20
N VAL A 151 -2.44 9.08 18.49
CA VAL A 151 -2.31 8.99 17.04
C VAL A 151 -3.57 8.32 16.48
N ASN A 152 -4.39 9.11 15.77
CA ASN A 152 -5.71 8.67 15.31
C ASN A 152 -5.90 8.87 13.81
N THR A 153 -5.02 9.60 13.15
CA THR A 153 -5.12 9.89 11.72
C THR A 153 -4.44 8.81 10.89
N PRO A 154 -4.99 8.43 9.75
CA PRO A 154 -4.52 7.28 8.99
C PRO A 154 -3.07 7.38 8.50
N ASN A 155 -2.61 8.58 8.08
CA ASN A 155 -1.25 8.73 7.61
C ASN A 155 -0.25 8.81 8.76
N ASP A 156 -0.61 9.40 9.91
CA ASP A 156 0.26 9.37 11.09
C ASP A 156 0.43 7.95 11.66
N ILE A 157 -0.64 7.13 11.65
CA ILE A 157 -0.53 5.70 12.02
C ILE A 157 0.46 4.97 11.09
N LEU A 158 0.37 5.22 9.79
CA LEU A 158 1.27 4.63 8.81
C LEU A 158 2.70 5.18 8.94
N ALA A 159 2.83 6.49 9.24
CA ALA A 159 4.11 7.14 9.53
C ALA A 159 4.84 6.50 10.71
N VAL A 160 4.12 6.15 11.79
CA VAL A 160 4.71 5.42 12.93
C VAL A 160 5.29 4.09 12.46
N SER A 161 4.62 3.33 11.58
CA SER A 161 5.15 2.08 11.02
C SER A 161 6.38 2.31 10.16
N TYR A 162 6.45 3.40 9.38
CA TYR A 162 7.67 3.78 8.65
C TYR A 162 8.82 4.11 9.58
N ILE A 163 8.56 4.90 10.62
CA ILE A 163 9.58 5.29 11.61
C ILE A 163 10.12 4.05 12.34
N LYS A 164 9.25 3.13 12.77
CA LYS A 164 9.65 1.85 13.36
C LYS A 164 10.62 1.11 12.44
N SER A 165 10.24 0.96 11.17
CA SER A 165 11.04 0.25 10.18
C SER A 165 12.39 0.91 9.93
N VAL A 166 12.45 2.26 9.91
CA VAL A 166 13.73 2.99 9.81
C VAL A 166 14.61 2.75 11.03
N LEU A 167 14.04 2.82 12.24
CA LEU A 167 14.80 2.58 13.49
C LEU A 167 15.36 1.16 13.58
N GLU A 168 14.65 0.16 13.04
CA GLU A 168 15.09 -1.24 13.02
C GLU A 168 16.12 -1.54 11.92
N ILE A 169 15.95 -0.96 10.73
CA ILE A 169 16.78 -1.31 9.55
C ILE A 169 18.02 -0.44 9.46
N ASN A 170 17.87 0.88 9.55
CA ASN A 170 18.96 1.83 9.39
C ASN A 170 18.61 3.20 10.01
N ASN A 171 18.97 3.39 11.23
CA ASN A 171 18.70 4.63 11.99
C ASN A 171 19.47 5.87 11.49
N LYS A 172 20.34 5.73 10.48
CA LYS A 172 21.01 6.85 9.81
C LYS A 172 20.13 7.52 8.75
N ILE A 173 19.03 6.87 8.33
CA ILE A 173 18.08 7.48 7.41
C ILE A 173 17.35 8.60 8.14
N ILE A 174 17.44 9.80 7.60
CA ILE A 174 16.74 10.98 8.13
C ILE A 174 15.24 10.82 7.85
N ILE A 175 14.42 11.10 8.84
CA ILE A 175 12.96 11.02 8.74
C ILE A 175 12.43 12.44 8.63
N LYS A 176 11.57 12.71 7.62
CA LYS A 176 10.96 14.01 7.39
C LYS A 176 9.48 13.86 7.03
N SER A 177 8.62 14.61 7.67
CA SER A 177 7.21 14.75 7.29
C SER A 177 6.97 15.97 6.41
N ILE A 178 5.91 15.91 5.62
CA ILE A 178 5.31 17.05 4.94
C ILE A 178 3.86 17.11 5.38
N LYS A 179 3.44 18.29 5.86
CA LYS A 179 2.07 18.51 6.30
C LYS A 179 1.10 18.32 5.13
N ARG A 180 0.09 17.51 5.34
CA ARG A 180 -0.98 17.33 4.35
C ARG A 180 -1.90 18.57 4.35
N SER A 181 -2.25 19.00 3.15
CA SER A 181 -3.12 20.15 2.96
C SER A 181 -4.61 19.84 3.17
N ASN A 182 -4.99 18.55 3.17
CA ASN A 182 -6.38 18.09 3.15
C ASN A 182 -6.69 17.07 4.23
N ASP A 183 -7.92 17.12 4.76
CA ASP A 183 -8.44 16.08 5.62
C ASP A 183 -8.67 14.77 4.81
N TYR A 184 -8.24 13.66 5.36
CA TYR A 184 -8.39 12.34 4.76
C TYR A 184 -9.87 11.95 4.57
N ASN A 185 -10.74 12.38 5.47
CA ASN A 185 -12.17 12.03 5.49
C ASN A 185 -13.03 12.93 4.60
N ASP A 186 -12.44 13.91 3.92
CA ASP A 186 -13.17 14.77 3.00
C ASP A 186 -13.49 14.02 1.70
N LEU A 187 -14.70 13.46 1.62
CA LEU A 187 -15.21 12.73 0.46
C LEU A 187 -16.00 13.61 -0.52
N VAL A 188 -16.22 14.89 -0.19
CA VAL A 188 -17.20 15.75 -0.89
C VAL A 188 -16.57 17.02 -1.45
N SER A 189 -15.38 17.41 -1.03
CA SER A 189 -14.73 18.65 -1.48
C SER A 189 -14.50 18.67 -3.00
N ASP A 190 -14.71 19.82 -3.59
CA ASP A 190 -14.43 20.12 -5.01
C ASP A 190 -13.15 20.95 -5.21
N SER A 191 -12.27 20.99 -4.20
CA SER A 191 -10.97 21.65 -4.33
C SER A 191 -10.05 20.89 -5.31
N ASP A 192 -9.08 21.60 -5.91
CA ASP A 192 -8.09 21.01 -6.84
C ASP A 192 -7.20 19.96 -6.17
N ILE A 193 -7.08 20.01 -4.85
CA ILE A 193 -6.36 19.00 -4.08
C ILE A 193 -7.35 18.30 -3.14
N VAL A 194 -7.69 17.06 -3.45
CA VAL A 194 -8.58 16.20 -2.66
C VAL A 194 -7.90 14.87 -2.33
N SER A 195 -8.48 14.08 -1.44
CA SER A 195 -7.94 12.76 -1.08
C SER A 195 -8.13 11.74 -2.21
N ALA A 196 -7.27 10.73 -2.28
CA ALA A 196 -7.45 9.61 -3.21
C ALA A 196 -8.80 8.91 -3.03
N SER A 197 -9.33 8.86 -1.79
CA SER A 197 -10.64 8.29 -1.50
C SER A 197 -11.78 9.11 -2.11
N ASN A 198 -11.69 10.44 -2.08
CA ASN A 198 -12.64 11.33 -2.76
C ASN A 198 -12.64 11.06 -4.29
N ILE A 199 -11.45 11.01 -4.90
CA ILE A 199 -11.32 10.76 -6.35
C ILE A 199 -11.91 9.40 -6.73
N ARG A 200 -11.62 8.34 -5.95
CA ARG A 200 -12.21 7.02 -6.20
C ARG A 200 -13.72 7.02 -6.06
N ASN A 201 -14.26 7.73 -5.05
CA ASN A 201 -15.71 7.89 -4.88
C ASN A 201 -16.33 8.60 -6.08
N LYS A 202 -15.73 9.70 -6.56
CA LYS A 202 -16.18 10.41 -7.76
C LYS A 202 -16.14 9.49 -9.00
N TYR A 203 -15.03 8.77 -9.22
CA TYR A 203 -14.89 7.84 -10.33
C TYR A 203 -15.96 6.75 -10.32
N LEU A 204 -16.18 6.09 -9.18
CA LEU A 204 -17.17 5.00 -9.04
C LEU A 204 -18.63 5.48 -9.22
N ASN A 205 -18.91 6.75 -8.93
CA ASN A 205 -20.22 7.38 -9.08
C ASN A 205 -20.38 8.18 -10.38
N ASN A 206 -19.42 8.08 -11.31
CA ASN A 206 -19.41 8.83 -12.59
C ASN A 206 -19.46 10.36 -12.40
N LEU A 207 -18.90 10.87 -11.31
CA LEU A 207 -18.76 12.30 -11.04
C LEU A 207 -17.43 12.82 -11.59
N ASP A 208 -17.36 14.13 -11.88
CA ASP A 208 -16.13 14.74 -12.39
C ASP A 208 -15.03 14.84 -11.32
N PHE A 209 -13.82 14.42 -11.69
CA PHE A 209 -12.59 14.50 -10.88
C PHE A 209 -11.39 15.03 -11.67
N LYS A 210 -11.61 15.54 -12.90
CA LYS A 210 -10.55 15.92 -13.83
C LYS A 210 -9.58 16.94 -13.25
N ASN A 211 -10.07 17.94 -12.53
CA ASN A 211 -9.23 18.99 -11.94
C ASN A 211 -8.40 18.52 -10.73
N SER A 212 -8.71 17.37 -10.16
CA SER A 212 -8.04 16.84 -8.96
C SER A 212 -6.84 15.94 -9.27
N VAL A 213 -6.62 15.60 -10.54
CA VAL A 213 -5.56 14.69 -10.99
C VAL A 213 -4.86 15.22 -12.23
N PRO A 214 -3.60 14.83 -12.51
CA PRO A 214 -2.98 15.08 -13.81
C PRO A 214 -3.83 14.53 -14.95
N LEU A 215 -3.80 15.21 -16.09
CA LEU A 215 -4.55 14.80 -17.28
C LEU A 215 -4.27 13.34 -17.69
N GLU A 216 -3.02 12.90 -17.55
CA GLU A 216 -2.62 11.53 -17.84
C GLU A 216 -3.30 10.51 -16.90
N THR A 217 -3.39 10.83 -15.60
CA THR A 217 -4.13 10.02 -14.61
C THR A 217 -5.61 9.92 -15.00
N TYR A 218 -6.21 11.06 -15.32
CA TYR A 218 -7.61 11.12 -15.74
C TYR A 218 -7.85 10.23 -16.97
N ASN A 219 -7.02 10.38 -18.02
CA ASN A 219 -7.15 9.63 -19.27
C ASN A 219 -7.03 8.11 -19.02
N TYR A 220 -6.07 7.66 -18.24
CA TYR A 220 -5.94 6.24 -17.91
C TYR A 220 -7.16 5.73 -17.12
N MET A 221 -7.65 6.50 -16.14
CA MET A 221 -8.80 6.07 -15.34
C MET A 221 -10.07 5.93 -16.18
N ILE A 222 -10.36 6.84 -17.10
CA ILE A 222 -11.55 6.71 -17.96
C ILE A 222 -11.42 5.62 -19.03
N GLN A 223 -10.19 5.25 -19.42
CA GLN A 223 -9.92 4.14 -20.33
C GLN A 223 -10.01 2.78 -19.64
N ASN A 224 -9.65 2.69 -18.36
CA ASN A 224 -9.70 1.46 -17.59
C ASN A 224 -11.15 1.08 -17.28
N LYS A 225 -11.53 -0.14 -17.64
CA LYS A 225 -12.89 -0.65 -17.42
C LYS A 225 -12.85 -1.83 -16.44
N PHE A 226 -12.99 -1.54 -15.16
CA PHE A 226 -13.05 -2.58 -14.14
C PHE A 226 -14.41 -3.25 -14.10
N ASP A 227 -14.41 -4.57 -14.09
CA ASP A 227 -15.58 -5.38 -13.79
C ASP A 227 -15.59 -5.74 -12.29
N PHE A 228 -16.16 -4.87 -11.48
CA PHE A 228 -16.30 -5.10 -10.04
C PHE A 228 -17.31 -6.21 -9.71
N ASN A 229 -18.23 -6.52 -10.61
CA ASN A 229 -19.15 -7.66 -10.44
C ASN A 229 -18.37 -8.97 -10.60
N LEU A 230 -17.55 -9.09 -11.63
CA LEU A 230 -16.65 -10.23 -11.80
C LEU A 230 -15.74 -10.41 -10.57
N MET A 231 -15.16 -9.31 -10.06
CA MET A 231 -14.34 -9.38 -8.84
C MET A 231 -15.12 -9.93 -7.65
N PHE A 232 -16.36 -9.47 -7.46
CA PHE A 232 -17.24 -9.95 -6.40
C PHE A 232 -17.59 -11.44 -6.59
N ASP A 233 -17.92 -11.86 -7.80
CA ASP A 233 -18.30 -13.24 -8.12
C ASP A 233 -17.12 -14.20 -7.88
N LEU A 234 -15.92 -13.82 -8.26
CA LEU A 234 -14.69 -14.60 -7.99
C LEU A 234 -14.43 -14.75 -6.48
N ILE A 235 -14.62 -13.68 -5.71
CA ILE A 235 -14.49 -13.73 -4.25
C ILE A 235 -15.57 -14.62 -3.65
N LYS A 236 -16.83 -14.42 -4.03
CA LYS A 236 -17.99 -15.20 -3.57
C LYS A 236 -17.80 -16.68 -3.88
N TYR A 237 -17.43 -17.01 -5.12
CA TYR A 237 -17.11 -18.38 -5.52
C TYR A 237 -16.05 -19.03 -4.61
N ASN A 238 -14.91 -18.32 -4.40
CA ASN A 238 -13.85 -18.85 -3.55
C ASN A 238 -14.29 -19.06 -2.09
N ILE A 239 -15.14 -18.18 -1.55
CA ILE A 239 -15.68 -18.36 -0.19
C ILE A 239 -16.60 -19.59 -0.12
N LEU A 240 -17.51 -19.74 -1.09
CA LEU A 240 -18.51 -20.80 -1.07
C LEU A 240 -17.89 -22.20 -1.28
N ILE A 241 -16.95 -22.34 -2.22
CA ILE A 241 -16.32 -23.62 -2.51
C ILE A 241 -15.34 -24.09 -1.42
N ASN A 242 -14.73 -23.15 -0.69
CA ASN A 242 -13.77 -23.46 0.38
C ASN A 242 -14.38 -23.35 1.79
N LYS A 243 -15.69 -23.56 1.96
CA LYS A 243 -16.42 -23.39 3.22
C LYS A 243 -15.67 -23.93 4.45
N ASP A 244 -15.21 -25.16 4.38
CA ASP A 244 -14.59 -25.88 5.50
C ASP A 244 -13.08 -25.60 5.64
N GLU A 245 -12.49 -24.87 4.69
CA GLU A 245 -11.07 -24.55 4.64
C GLU A 245 -10.77 -23.03 4.60
N LEU A 246 -11.79 -22.18 4.81
CA LEU A 246 -11.61 -20.71 4.79
C LEU A 246 -10.52 -20.24 5.73
N PHE A 247 -10.32 -20.92 6.85
CA PHE A 247 -9.28 -20.61 7.83
C PHE A 247 -7.87 -20.74 7.29
N LYS A 248 -7.64 -21.42 6.17
CA LYS A 248 -6.32 -21.53 5.53
C LYS A 248 -5.86 -20.22 4.88
N PHE A 249 -6.80 -19.36 4.45
CA PHE A 249 -6.45 -18.10 3.80
C PHE A 249 -5.83 -17.11 4.76
N HIS A 250 -4.92 -16.30 4.22
CA HIS A 250 -4.23 -15.29 5.03
C HIS A 250 -5.23 -14.31 5.67
N LEU A 251 -4.96 -13.91 6.91
CA LEU A 251 -5.79 -13.03 7.76
C LEU A 251 -7.17 -13.59 8.16
N VAL A 252 -7.57 -14.78 7.71
CA VAL A 252 -8.84 -15.42 8.09
C VAL A 252 -8.67 -16.21 9.37
N ASP A 253 -9.27 -15.76 10.48
CA ASP A 253 -9.34 -16.51 11.73
C ASP A 253 -10.55 -17.46 11.70
N GLU A 254 -10.51 -18.58 12.44
CA GLU A 254 -11.64 -19.53 12.54
C GLU A 254 -12.95 -18.83 12.93
N SER A 255 -12.88 -17.86 13.82
CA SER A 255 -14.05 -17.11 14.31
C SER A 255 -14.76 -16.25 13.26
N ILE A 256 -14.16 -15.99 12.09
CA ILE A 256 -14.79 -15.23 10.99
C ILE A 256 -15.28 -16.12 9.86
N CYS A 257 -14.89 -17.41 9.80
CA CYS A 257 -15.21 -18.30 8.67
C CYS A 257 -16.72 -18.44 8.43
N SER A 258 -17.48 -18.79 9.46
CA SER A 258 -18.95 -18.93 9.34
C SER A 258 -19.61 -17.61 8.93
N ARG A 259 -19.10 -16.47 9.42
CA ARG A 259 -19.63 -15.16 9.06
C ARG A 259 -19.32 -14.80 7.60
N LEU A 260 -18.10 -15.09 7.10
CA LEU A 260 -17.74 -14.92 5.69
C LEU A 260 -18.65 -15.75 4.79
N TYR A 261 -18.85 -17.02 5.12
CA TYR A 261 -19.70 -17.93 4.36
C TYR A 261 -21.15 -17.45 4.32
N ASN A 262 -21.75 -17.18 5.49
CA ASN A 262 -23.15 -16.74 5.56
C ASN A 262 -23.36 -15.38 4.85
N ALA A 263 -22.41 -14.44 5.00
CA ALA A 263 -22.47 -13.16 4.29
C ALA A 263 -22.37 -13.35 2.77
N ALA A 264 -21.52 -14.27 2.29
CA ALA A 264 -21.40 -14.56 0.86
C ALA A 264 -22.71 -15.11 0.25
N LEU A 265 -23.48 -15.90 1.01
CA LEU A 265 -24.77 -16.43 0.53
C LEU A 265 -25.76 -15.32 0.21
N ILE A 266 -25.84 -14.28 1.02
CA ILE A 266 -26.88 -13.26 0.96
C ILE A 266 -26.48 -11.95 0.29
N SER A 267 -25.19 -11.72 0.10
CA SER A 267 -24.69 -10.45 -0.50
C SER A 267 -24.75 -10.48 -2.01
N ASN A 268 -25.07 -9.33 -2.62
CA ASN A 268 -25.18 -9.13 -4.06
C ASN A 268 -24.02 -8.31 -4.64
N ASN A 269 -23.20 -7.71 -3.79
CA ASN A 269 -22.03 -6.94 -4.20
C ASN A 269 -20.97 -6.94 -3.09
N LEU A 270 -19.76 -6.46 -3.44
CA LEU A 270 -18.62 -6.44 -2.54
C LEU A 270 -18.84 -5.61 -1.27
N ASN A 271 -19.51 -4.45 -1.40
CA ASN A 271 -19.75 -3.58 -0.25
C ASN A 271 -20.73 -4.22 0.75
N GLU A 272 -21.81 -4.83 0.27
CA GLU A 272 -22.73 -5.61 1.11
C GLU A 272 -22.01 -6.75 1.82
N LEU A 273 -21.17 -7.50 1.09
CA LEU A 273 -20.37 -8.59 1.67
C LEU A 273 -19.51 -8.07 2.82
N ILE A 274 -18.77 -6.97 2.64
CA ILE A 274 -17.94 -6.38 3.67
C ILE A 274 -18.78 -5.93 4.88
N LEU A 275 -19.91 -5.25 4.65
CA LEU A 275 -20.77 -4.74 5.71
C LEU A 275 -21.42 -5.87 6.52
N ASN A 276 -21.86 -6.98 5.87
CA ASN A 276 -22.42 -8.15 6.52
C ASN A 276 -21.40 -8.91 7.38
N VAL A 277 -20.11 -8.86 7.00
CA VAL A 277 -19.01 -9.48 7.77
C VAL A 277 -18.54 -8.57 8.90
N LYS A 278 -18.62 -7.23 8.75
CA LYS A 278 -18.05 -6.23 9.66
C LYS A 278 -18.59 -6.35 11.09
N THR A 279 -17.68 -6.20 12.04
CA THR A 279 -17.99 -6.14 13.48
C THR A 279 -17.10 -5.11 14.18
N LYS A 280 -17.28 -4.91 15.49
CA LYS A 280 -16.35 -4.09 16.30
C LYS A 280 -14.91 -4.64 16.23
N ARG A 281 -14.74 -5.97 16.16
CA ARG A 281 -13.43 -6.66 16.08
C ARG A 281 -12.83 -6.66 14.67
N TYR A 282 -13.68 -6.79 13.64
CA TYR A 282 -13.26 -6.86 12.24
C TYR A 282 -13.62 -5.57 11.52
N THR A 283 -12.61 -4.71 11.33
CA THR A 283 -12.77 -3.42 10.64
C THR A 283 -12.94 -3.60 9.14
N TYR A 284 -13.53 -2.61 8.46
CA TYR A 284 -13.75 -2.60 7.01
C TYR A 284 -12.46 -2.96 6.24
N ASN A 285 -11.37 -2.22 6.46
CA ASN A 285 -10.11 -2.44 5.76
C ASN A 285 -9.48 -3.83 6.05
N ARG A 286 -9.71 -4.41 7.24
CA ARG A 286 -9.24 -5.77 7.54
C ARG A 286 -10.00 -6.79 6.69
N ILE A 287 -11.33 -6.64 6.59
CA ILE A 287 -12.16 -7.54 5.78
C ILE A 287 -11.80 -7.37 4.30
N SER A 288 -11.64 -6.14 3.82
CA SER A 288 -11.23 -5.88 2.43
C SER A 288 -9.93 -6.62 2.08
N ARG A 289 -8.91 -6.58 2.96
CA ARG A 289 -7.68 -7.35 2.74
C ARG A 289 -7.91 -8.86 2.75
N ILE A 290 -8.72 -9.37 3.69
CA ILE A 290 -9.10 -10.79 3.72
C ILE A 290 -9.68 -11.21 2.38
N LEU A 291 -10.62 -10.44 1.83
CA LEU A 291 -11.28 -10.75 0.56
C LEU A 291 -10.30 -10.75 -0.62
N LEU A 292 -9.30 -9.86 -0.63
CA LEU A 292 -8.23 -9.88 -1.64
C LEU A 292 -7.34 -11.13 -1.51
N PHE A 293 -6.98 -11.54 -0.29
CA PHE A 293 -6.19 -12.77 -0.11
C PHE A 293 -6.97 -14.03 -0.48
N ILE A 294 -8.30 -14.04 -0.27
CA ILE A 294 -9.20 -15.08 -0.78
C ILE A 294 -9.24 -15.03 -2.32
N LEU A 295 -9.42 -13.85 -2.92
CA LEU A 295 -9.44 -13.66 -4.37
C LEU A 295 -8.18 -14.22 -5.04
N PHE A 296 -7.02 -13.91 -4.48
CA PHE A 296 -5.72 -14.35 -5.02
C PHE A 296 -5.30 -15.73 -4.53
N ASN A 297 -6.14 -16.43 -3.76
CA ASN A 297 -5.86 -17.74 -3.19
C ASN A 297 -4.48 -17.79 -2.52
N ILE A 298 -4.25 -16.88 -1.56
CA ILE A 298 -3.01 -16.79 -0.77
C ILE A 298 -3.28 -17.31 0.64
N THR A 299 -2.55 -18.35 1.01
CA THR A 299 -2.69 -19.02 2.32
C THR A 299 -1.84 -18.36 3.41
N LYS A 300 -2.15 -18.67 4.68
CA LYS A 300 -1.33 -18.26 5.83
C LYS A 300 0.10 -18.78 5.74
N VAL A 301 0.26 -20.02 5.29
CA VAL A 301 1.58 -20.66 5.16
C VAL A 301 2.42 -19.91 4.14
N GLU A 302 1.83 -19.56 3.00
CA GLU A 302 2.50 -18.78 1.97
C GLU A 302 2.85 -17.39 2.47
N ALA A 303 1.88 -16.68 3.04
CA ALA A 303 2.05 -15.29 3.51
C ALA A 303 3.14 -15.16 4.60
N ASN A 304 3.22 -16.13 5.51
CA ASN A 304 4.23 -16.15 6.58
C ASN A 304 5.65 -16.43 6.06
N ASN A 305 5.77 -17.00 4.86
CA ASN A 305 7.05 -17.34 4.25
C ASN A 305 7.54 -16.28 3.23
N PHE A 306 6.76 -15.22 2.95
CA PHE A 306 7.20 -14.17 2.03
C PHE A 306 8.38 -13.39 2.60
N LYS A 307 9.44 -13.33 1.82
CA LYS A 307 10.64 -12.52 2.08
C LYS A 307 11.02 -11.76 0.82
N LEU A 308 11.61 -10.59 0.97
CA LEU A 308 12.17 -9.87 -0.18
C LEU A 308 13.28 -10.70 -0.83
N GLU A 309 13.14 -10.97 -2.11
CA GLU A 309 14.07 -11.77 -2.91
C GLU A 309 14.82 -10.93 -3.94
N TYR A 310 14.30 -9.74 -4.28
CA TYR A 310 14.82 -8.88 -5.34
C TYR A 310 14.36 -7.43 -5.17
N ILE A 311 14.98 -6.55 -5.95
CA ILE A 311 14.53 -5.18 -6.20
C ILE A 311 14.08 -5.11 -7.66
N ARG A 312 12.77 -4.94 -7.91
CA ARG A 312 12.25 -4.80 -9.27
C ARG A 312 12.08 -3.34 -9.63
N ILE A 313 12.76 -2.93 -10.71
CA ILE A 313 12.69 -1.58 -11.24
C ILE A 313 11.59 -1.52 -12.30
N LEU A 314 10.63 -0.62 -12.12
CA LEU A 314 9.55 -0.40 -13.08
C LEU A 314 9.89 0.75 -14.04
N GLY A 315 10.55 1.79 -13.55
CA GLY A 315 10.90 2.92 -14.37
C GLY A 315 12.00 3.80 -13.78
N MET A 316 12.69 4.57 -14.65
CA MET A 316 13.72 5.50 -14.24
C MET A 316 13.97 6.57 -15.30
N ASN A 317 14.52 7.71 -14.87
CA ASN A 317 15.13 8.72 -15.71
C ASN A 317 16.67 8.72 -15.57
N LYS A 318 17.36 9.75 -16.08
CA LYS A 318 18.82 9.88 -15.98
C LYS A 318 19.33 9.85 -14.54
N LYS A 319 18.69 10.60 -13.61
CA LYS A 319 19.05 10.58 -12.16
C LYS A 319 18.79 9.20 -11.55
N GLY A 320 17.70 8.54 -11.93
CA GLY A 320 17.38 7.17 -11.50
C GLY A 320 18.43 6.15 -11.92
N LYS A 321 19.02 6.28 -13.12
CA LYS A 321 20.17 5.45 -13.57
C LYS A 321 21.39 5.61 -12.66
N GLU A 322 21.67 6.83 -12.19
CA GLU A 322 22.79 7.09 -11.27
C GLU A 322 22.55 6.44 -9.91
N ILE A 323 21.30 6.52 -9.39
CA ILE A 323 20.93 5.81 -8.16
C ILE A 323 21.16 4.30 -8.33
N LEU A 324 20.68 3.69 -9.42
CA LEU A 324 20.87 2.27 -9.69
C LEU A 324 22.35 1.87 -9.82
N LYS A 325 23.17 2.71 -10.44
CA LYS A 325 24.61 2.45 -10.55
C LYS A 325 25.27 2.36 -9.17
N SER A 326 24.85 3.21 -8.23
CA SER A 326 25.33 3.15 -6.84
C SER A 326 24.71 1.98 -6.06
N ALA A 327 23.40 1.71 -6.25
CA ALA A 327 22.70 0.62 -5.60
C ALA A 327 23.27 -0.76 -5.94
N LYS A 328 23.69 -1.00 -7.19
CA LYS A 328 24.36 -2.26 -7.60
C LYS A 328 25.61 -2.61 -6.80
N LYS A 329 26.24 -1.62 -6.16
CA LYS A 329 27.42 -1.83 -5.33
C LYS A 329 27.10 -2.02 -3.85
N LEU A 330 25.91 -1.61 -3.42
CA LEU A 330 25.48 -1.56 -2.02
C LEU A 330 24.47 -2.64 -1.68
N SER A 331 23.61 -2.99 -2.64
CA SER A 331 22.48 -3.87 -2.42
C SER A 331 22.91 -5.32 -2.19
N SER A 332 22.31 -5.93 -1.18
CA SER A 332 22.40 -7.37 -0.93
C SER A 332 21.45 -8.18 -1.81
N LEU A 333 20.44 -7.52 -2.40
CA LEU A 333 19.42 -8.14 -3.22
C LEU A 333 19.70 -7.95 -4.72
N PRO A 334 19.40 -8.94 -5.56
CA PRO A 334 19.50 -8.80 -7.01
C PRO A 334 18.53 -7.73 -7.54
N ILE A 335 19.02 -6.90 -8.46
CA ILE A 335 18.22 -5.85 -9.11
C ILE A 335 17.69 -6.39 -10.45
N LEU A 336 16.36 -6.45 -10.56
CA LEU A 336 15.66 -6.95 -11.74
C LEU A 336 15.06 -5.78 -12.54
N THR A 337 15.30 -5.80 -13.85
CA THR A 337 14.74 -4.82 -14.81
C THR A 337 13.74 -5.46 -15.78
N LYS A 338 13.50 -6.75 -15.64
CA LYS A 338 12.52 -7.54 -16.39
C LYS A 338 12.11 -8.74 -15.55
N PHE A 339 11.04 -9.42 -15.94
CA PHE A 339 10.63 -10.68 -15.34
C PHE A 339 11.77 -11.73 -15.48
N LYS A 340 11.96 -12.51 -14.41
CA LYS A 340 12.96 -13.57 -14.38
C LYS A 340 12.42 -14.75 -13.58
N ASN A 341 12.39 -15.93 -14.18
CA ASN A 341 11.97 -17.15 -13.49
C ASN A 341 12.87 -17.47 -12.28
N GLY A 342 12.31 -18.18 -11.32
CA GLY A 342 13.05 -18.67 -10.14
C GLY A 342 12.93 -17.75 -8.90
N TYR A 343 12.09 -16.74 -8.95
CA TYR A 343 11.73 -15.89 -7.80
C TYR A 343 10.28 -16.11 -7.43
N LYS A 344 10.05 -16.68 -6.26
CA LYS A 344 8.70 -16.98 -5.77
C LYS A 344 7.79 -15.78 -5.71
N LEU A 345 8.32 -14.61 -5.29
CA LEU A 345 7.54 -13.37 -5.27
C LEU A 345 7.10 -12.92 -6.67
N LEU A 346 7.90 -13.12 -7.72
CA LEU A 346 7.49 -12.80 -9.09
C LEU A 346 6.37 -13.73 -9.59
N ASP A 347 6.38 -14.99 -9.18
CA ASP A 347 5.31 -15.93 -9.52
C ASP A 347 3.99 -15.50 -8.88
N TYR A 348 4.03 -14.98 -7.63
CA TYR A 348 2.85 -14.40 -6.99
C TYR A 348 2.40 -13.09 -7.65
N GLU A 349 3.32 -12.19 -8.03
CA GLU A 349 2.96 -10.98 -8.77
C GLU A 349 2.31 -11.31 -10.11
N LEU A 350 2.81 -12.32 -10.83
CA LEU A 350 2.19 -12.80 -12.07
C LEU A 350 0.79 -13.35 -11.82
N LYS A 351 0.61 -14.19 -10.78
CA LYS A 351 -0.71 -14.70 -10.37
C LYS A 351 -1.69 -13.57 -10.08
N ILE A 352 -1.28 -12.58 -9.28
CA ILE A 352 -2.09 -11.41 -8.95
C ILE A 352 -2.38 -10.57 -10.19
N THR A 353 -1.37 -10.32 -11.04
CA THR A 353 -1.54 -9.58 -12.30
C THR A 353 -2.51 -10.32 -13.24
N THR A 354 -2.48 -11.65 -13.29
CA THR A 354 -3.40 -12.44 -14.12
C THR A 354 -4.85 -12.22 -13.69
N ILE A 355 -5.15 -12.33 -12.39
CA ILE A 355 -6.52 -12.10 -11.87
C ILE A 355 -6.90 -10.62 -12.02
N TYR A 356 -5.98 -9.71 -11.75
CA TYR A 356 -6.18 -8.27 -11.95
C TYR A 356 -6.50 -7.94 -13.43
N SER A 357 -5.83 -8.58 -14.37
CA SER A 357 -6.06 -8.39 -15.81
C SER A 357 -7.45 -8.85 -16.25
N MET A 358 -7.99 -9.91 -15.63
CA MET A 358 -9.39 -10.35 -15.87
C MET A 358 -10.37 -9.28 -15.38
N ILE A 359 -10.18 -8.77 -14.16
CA ILE A 359 -11.05 -7.74 -13.57
C ILE A 359 -10.97 -6.42 -14.34
N LEU A 360 -9.80 -6.06 -14.85
CA LEU A 360 -9.60 -4.87 -15.69
C LEU A 360 -10.04 -5.09 -17.16
N ASN A 361 -10.40 -6.31 -17.52
CA ASN A 361 -10.69 -6.70 -18.91
C ASN A 361 -9.54 -6.33 -19.88
N ASN A 362 -8.29 -6.56 -19.45
CA ASN A 362 -7.09 -6.25 -20.22
C ASN A 362 -6.06 -7.40 -20.16
N PRO A 363 -6.18 -8.43 -21.03
CA PRO A 363 -5.28 -9.58 -21.04
C PRO A 363 -3.83 -9.24 -21.44
N GLU A 364 -3.59 -8.11 -22.09
CA GLU A 364 -2.24 -7.69 -22.46
C GLU A 364 -1.33 -7.45 -21.24
N LEU A 365 -1.90 -7.15 -20.08
CA LEU A 365 -1.13 -6.98 -18.83
C LEU A 365 -0.32 -8.22 -18.46
N ILE A 366 -0.76 -9.42 -18.83
CA ILE A 366 0.00 -10.65 -18.61
C ILE A 366 1.25 -10.65 -19.48
N LYS A 367 1.13 -10.22 -20.75
CA LYS A 367 2.29 -10.07 -21.63
C LYS A 367 3.23 -8.97 -21.15
N ASP A 368 2.66 -7.87 -20.65
CA ASP A 368 3.43 -6.78 -20.08
C ASP A 368 4.23 -7.25 -18.87
N GLU A 369 3.69 -8.12 -18.02
CA GLU A 369 4.42 -8.68 -16.88
C GLU A 369 5.72 -9.38 -17.28
N TYR A 370 5.67 -10.14 -18.38
CA TYR A 370 6.84 -10.88 -18.90
C TYR A 370 7.78 -10.03 -19.76
N LYS A 371 7.23 -9.14 -20.59
CA LYS A 371 7.96 -8.50 -21.69
C LYS A 371 8.30 -7.05 -21.42
N SER A 372 7.58 -6.36 -20.51
CA SER A 372 7.83 -4.95 -20.28
C SER A 372 9.25 -4.72 -19.78
N LYS A 373 9.91 -3.84 -20.49
CA LYS A 373 11.18 -3.28 -20.09
C LYS A 373 10.91 -2.11 -19.12
N VAL A 374 11.93 -1.78 -18.33
CA VAL A 374 11.91 -0.57 -17.52
C VAL A 374 11.53 0.63 -18.38
N ILE A 375 10.55 1.42 -17.93
CA ILE A 375 10.19 2.69 -18.56
C ILE A 375 11.35 3.67 -18.36
N ILE A 376 11.88 4.22 -19.46
CA ILE A 376 13.01 5.16 -19.43
C ILE A 376 12.52 6.51 -19.98
N LYS A 377 12.76 7.57 -19.20
CA LYS A 377 12.45 8.97 -19.56
C LYS A 377 13.74 9.78 -19.67
#